data_a0c6d6e6637032f208dbf25903876712
#
_entry.id   a0c6d6e6637032f208dbf25903876712
#
_cell.length_a   1.000
_cell.length_b   1.000
_cell.length_c   1.000
_cell.angle_alpha   90.00
_cell.angle_beta   90.00
_cell.angle_gamma   90.00
#
_symmetry.space_group_name_H-M   'P 1'
#
loop_
_entity.id
_entity.type
_entity.pdbx_description
1 polymer ?
#
loop_
_entity_poly.entity_id
_entity_poly.type
_entity_poly.pdbx_seq_one_letter_code
_entity_poly.pdbx_strand_id
1 'polypeptide(L)'
;MINIPATLDSGQIFRYWKEDDAYRIVHGKHSFLVRADNSFSGISKENFSSFFRLDDNYKSILSALQQDKTVGAAIAAYPDLRLLRQDTWECLVSFLCSSATNIPRIKRDLNNIAQAFGSEKEGVHLFPEIGEINNVEKLRKCGTGFRATYIHAVNNIVTTSFLHKLKKLRYEDAHAALMELPGVGPKIADCVLLFSCDHLSAFPIDTWMQKVLVEHYGKTWSVWRTCRLCTAVFVSLEKEWKI
;
A
#
# COMPACT_ATOMS: atom_id res chain seq x y z
N MET A 1 2.17 -20.51 -3.26
CA MET A 1 3.48 -19.84 -3.04
C MET A 1 3.25 -18.34 -3.14
N ILE A 2 4.13 -17.50 -2.62
CA ILE A 2 4.07 -16.04 -2.76
C ILE A 2 5.29 -15.60 -3.55
N ASN A 3 5.10 -14.78 -4.56
CA ASN A 3 6.20 -14.10 -5.24
C ASN A 3 6.61 -12.88 -4.40
N ILE A 4 7.51 -13.09 -3.43
CA ILE A 4 7.92 -12.05 -2.47
C ILE A 4 8.50 -10.82 -3.17
N PRO A 5 9.49 -10.93 -4.09
CA PRO A 5 10.03 -9.77 -4.78
C PRO A 5 8.95 -8.97 -5.53
N ALA A 6 8.14 -9.64 -6.37
CA ALA A 6 7.09 -8.96 -7.12
C ALA A 6 6.05 -8.30 -6.22
N THR A 7 5.65 -8.97 -5.13
CA THR A 7 4.68 -8.45 -4.17
C THR A 7 5.20 -7.19 -3.46
N LEU A 8 6.44 -7.20 -2.98
CA LEU A 8 7.03 -6.08 -2.27
C LEU A 8 7.34 -4.90 -3.19
N ASP A 9 7.81 -5.19 -4.39
CA ASP A 9 8.17 -4.18 -5.38
C ASP A 9 6.97 -3.59 -6.15
N SER A 10 5.75 -4.06 -5.91
CA SER A 10 4.53 -3.63 -6.62
C SER A 10 4.04 -2.22 -6.28
N GLY A 11 4.71 -1.48 -5.38
CA GLY A 11 4.27 -0.14 -4.98
C GLY A 11 3.16 -0.10 -3.93
N GLN A 12 2.81 -1.24 -3.35
CA GLN A 12 1.82 -1.34 -2.26
C GLN A 12 2.42 -0.92 -0.91
N ILE A 13 3.70 -1.29 -0.67
CA ILE A 13 4.42 -1.08 0.59
C ILE A 13 5.77 -0.44 0.31
N PHE A 14 6.29 0.33 1.27
CA PHE A 14 7.51 1.12 1.05
C PHE A 14 8.59 0.88 2.10
N ARG A 15 8.27 0.28 3.26
CA ARG A 15 9.23 0.03 4.33
C ARG A 15 9.66 -1.43 4.36
N TYR A 16 10.45 -1.79 3.37
CA TYR A 16 11.14 -3.07 3.26
C TYR A 16 12.49 -2.87 2.57
N TRP A 17 13.43 -3.77 2.84
CA TRP A 17 14.74 -3.81 2.20
C TRP A 17 15.29 -5.23 2.18
N LYS A 18 16.23 -5.48 1.31
CA LYS A 18 16.89 -6.76 1.19
C LYS A 18 18.02 -6.86 2.23
N GLU A 19 18.03 -7.94 3.00
CA GLU A 19 19.08 -8.34 3.93
C GLU A 19 19.55 -9.74 3.52
N ASP A 20 20.75 -9.85 2.96
CA ASP A 20 21.33 -11.11 2.45
C ASP A 20 20.35 -11.86 1.49
N ASP A 21 19.87 -13.02 1.92
CA ASP A 21 18.93 -13.88 1.20
C ASP A 21 17.46 -13.62 1.53
N ALA A 22 17.18 -12.67 2.42
CA ALA A 22 15.85 -12.37 2.91
C ALA A 22 15.43 -10.92 2.61
N TYR A 23 14.14 -10.64 2.79
CA TYR A 23 13.58 -9.30 2.84
C TYR A 23 13.15 -8.99 4.26
N ARG A 24 13.66 -7.91 4.83
CA ARG A 24 13.10 -7.34 6.05
C ARG A 24 11.93 -6.48 5.69
N ILE A 25 10.82 -6.69 6.38
CA ILE A 25 9.61 -5.89 6.28
C ILE A 25 9.35 -5.28 7.65
N VAL A 26 9.18 -3.95 7.69
CA VAL A 26 8.72 -3.25 8.88
C VAL A 26 7.34 -2.69 8.60
N HIS A 27 6.36 -3.11 9.38
CA HIS A 27 4.96 -2.82 9.11
C HIS A 27 4.18 -2.74 10.42
N GLY A 28 3.59 -1.58 10.71
CA GLY A 28 2.93 -1.31 11.98
C GLY A 28 3.90 -1.55 13.16
N LYS A 29 3.51 -2.48 14.05
CA LYS A 29 4.31 -2.87 15.22
C LYS A 29 5.22 -4.09 14.98
N HIS A 30 5.30 -4.56 13.75
CA HIS A 30 6.03 -5.76 13.38
C HIS A 30 7.28 -5.45 12.57
N SER A 31 8.37 -6.14 12.90
CA SER A 31 9.56 -6.26 12.06
C SER A 31 9.83 -7.75 11.86
N PHE A 32 9.89 -8.20 10.62
CA PHE A 32 10.06 -9.61 10.30
C PHE A 32 10.86 -9.82 9.02
N LEU A 33 11.42 -11.01 8.88
CA LEU A 33 12.15 -11.45 7.70
C LEU A 33 11.30 -12.44 6.90
N VAL A 34 11.39 -12.37 5.59
CA VAL A 34 10.81 -13.35 4.67
C VAL A 34 11.77 -13.64 3.53
N ARG A 35 11.90 -14.94 3.17
CA ARG A 35 12.75 -15.39 2.07
C ARG A 35 11.92 -15.72 0.83
N ALA A 36 12.62 -15.91 -0.29
CA ALA A 36 11.98 -16.25 -1.56
C ALA A 36 11.23 -17.61 -1.52
N ASP A 37 11.66 -18.54 -0.67
CA ASP A 37 11.00 -19.83 -0.43
C ASP A 37 9.76 -19.72 0.48
N ASN A 38 9.42 -18.50 0.90
CA ASN A 38 8.34 -18.14 1.83
C ASN A 38 8.58 -18.57 3.29
N SER A 39 9.80 -19.01 3.66
CA SER A 39 10.17 -19.12 5.07
C SER A 39 10.23 -17.73 5.70
N PHE A 40 9.83 -17.61 6.96
CA PHE A 40 9.75 -16.32 7.65
C PHE A 40 10.13 -16.45 9.12
N SER A 41 10.50 -15.32 9.75
CA SER A 41 10.80 -15.21 11.18
C SER A 41 10.46 -13.82 11.71
N GLY A 42 10.25 -13.67 13.01
CA GLY A 42 9.94 -12.39 13.66
C GLY A 42 8.45 -12.00 13.64
N ILE A 43 7.56 -12.87 13.13
CA ILE A 43 6.12 -12.65 13.10
C ILE A 43 5.38 -13.97 13.32
N SER A 44 4.18 -13.94 13.90
CA SER A 44 3.34 -15.14 14.04
C SER A 44 2.80 -15.61 12.69
N LYS A 45 2.48 -16.90 12.58
CA LYS A 45 1.91 -17.48 11.35
C LYS A 45 0.59 -16.79 10.96
N GLU A 46 -0.23 -16.45 11.94
CA GLU A 46 -1.52 -15.79 11.75
C GLU A 46 -1.33 -14.37 11.15
N ASN A 47 -0.41 -13.59 11.73
CA ASN A 47 -0.11 -12.24 11.24
C ASN A 47 0.54 -12.27 9.87
N PHE A 48 1.46 -13.24 9.62
CA PHE A 48 2.05 -13.46 8.29
C PHE A 48 0.97 -13.81 7.27
N SER A 49 0.08 -14.74 7.58
CA SER A 49 -1.04 -15.15 6.73
C SER A 49 -1.97 -13.98 6.44
N SER A 50 -2.31 -13.20 7.46
CA SER A 50 -3.15 -12.01 7.32
C SER A 50 -2.49 -10.95 6.42
N PHE A 51 -1.20 -10.66 6.64
CA PHE A 51 -0.46 -9.66 5.89
C PHE A 51 -0.40 -9.97 4.38
N PHE A 52 -0.11 -11.23 4.03
CA PHE A 52 -0.04 -11.70 2.64
C PHE A 52 -1.38 -12.22 2.10
N ARG A 53 -2.48 -12.05 2.82
CA ARG A 53 -3.83 -12.51 2.43
C ARG A 53 -3.87 -13.98 2.02
N LEU A 54 -3.26 -14.85 2.82
CA LEU A 54 -3.26 -16.28 2.53
C LEU A 54 -4.60 -16.96 2.87
N ASP A 55 -5.48 -16.23 3.56
CA ASP A 55 -6.87 -16.57 3.83
C ASP A 55 -7.81 -16.36 2.62
N ASP A 56 -7.39 -15.61 1.61
CA ASP A 56 -8.17 -15.39 0.37
C ASP A 56 -8.21 -16.67 -0.50
N ASN A 57 -9.34 -16.91 -1.16
CA ASN A 57 -9.43 -17.94 -2.20
C ASN A 57 -8.74 -17.49 -3.49
N TYR A 58 -7.40 -17.49 -3.46
CA TYR A 58 -6.56 -16.93 -4.52
C TYR A 58 -6.79 -17.62 -5.88
N LYS A 59 -7.04 -18.93 -5.91
CA LYS A 59 -7.32 -19.65 -7.17
C LYS A 59 -8.58 -19.16 -7.85
N SER A 60 -9.65 -18.97 -7.08
CA SER A 60 -10.93 -18.44 -7.60
C SER A 60 -10.76 -17.02 -8.13
N ILE A 61 -9.99 -16.20 -7.41
CA ILE A 61 -9.69 -14.83 -7.80
C ILE A 61 -8.94 -14.80 -9.14
N LEU A 62 -7.85 -15.56 -9.26
CA LEU A 62 -7.09 -15.63 -10.52
C LEU A 62 -7.94 -16.13 -11.68
N SER A 63 -8.77 -17.16 -11.47
CA SER A 63 -9.65 -17.69 -12.51
C SER A 63 -10.62 -16.63 -13.03
N ALA A 64 -11.15 -15.79 -12.14
CA ALA A 64 -12.03 -14.69 -12.54
C ALA A 64 -11.28 -13.58 -13.31
N LEU A 65 -10.07 -13.23 -12.86
CA LEU A 65 -9.26 -12.18 -13.47
C LEU A 65 -8.71 -12.56 -14.85
N GLN A 66 -8.35 -13.83 -15.06
CA GLN A 66 -7.82 -14.35 -16.31
C GLN A 66 -8.84 -14.33 -17.46
N GLN A 67 -10.12 -14.03 -17.19
CA GLN A 67 -11.12 -13.83 -18.25
C GLN A 67 -10.82 -12.55 -19.06
N ASP A 68 -10.15 -11.57 -18.48
CA ASP A 68 -9.63 -10.42 -19.19
C ASP A 68 -8.24 -10.74 -19.77
N LYS A 69 -8.07 -10.53 -21.09
CA LYS A 69 -6.82 -10.88 -21.80
C LYS A 69 -5.61 -10.09 -21.30
N THR A 70 -5.78 -8.79 -21.03
CA THR A 70 -4.68 -7.92 -20.56
C THR A 70 -4.29 -8.29 -19.14
N VAL A 71 -5.27 -8.47 -18.25
CA VAL A 71 -5.04 -8.90 -16.88
C VAL A 71 -4.45 -10.31 -16.83
N GLY A 72 -4.91 -11.23 -17.70
CA GLY A 72 -4.35 -12.57 -17.81
C GLY A 72 -2.87 -12.57 -18.21
N ALA A 73 -2.48 -11.72 -19.15
CA ALA A 73 -1.07 -11.53 -19.52
C ALA A 73 -0.23 -11.01 -18.34
N ALA A 74 -0.74 -10.05 -17.59
CA ALA A 74 -0.08 -9.51 -16.41
C ALA A 74 0.08 -10.56 -15.29
N ILE A 75 -0.94 -11.39 -15.05
CA ILE A 75 -0.87 -12.51 -14.09
C ILE A 75 0.20 -13.53 -14.53
N ALA A 76 0.33 -13.80 -15.82
CA ALA A 76 1.34 -14.70 -16.34
C ALA A 76 2.77 -14.14 -16.18
N ALA A 77 2.95 -12.83 -16.33
CA ALA A 77 4.23 -12.15 -16.11
C ALA A 77 4.64 -12.11 -14.62
N TYR A 78 3.66 -11.97 -13.72
CA TYR A 78 3.89 -11.88 -12.26
C TYR A 78 3.08 -12.94 -11.50
N PRO A 79 3.41 -14.24 -11.68
CA PRO A 79 2.68 -15.30 -10.98
C PRO A 79 2.87 -15.16 -9.46
N ASP A 80 1.83 -15.55 -8.72
CA ASP A 80 1.83 -15.56 -7.24
C ASP A 80 2.05 -14.19 -6.56
N LEU A 81 1.88 -13.08 -7.28
CA LEU A 81 1.82 -11.75 -6.68
C LEU A 81 0.60 -11.66 -5.75
N ARG A 82 0.78 -11.05 -4.58
CA ARG A 82 -0.28 -10.89 -3.58
C ARG A 82 -0.63 -9.43 -3.33
N LEU A 83 -1.92 -9.19 -3.10
CA LEU A 83 -2.38 -7.96 -2.47
C LEU A 83 -2.07 -8.04 -0.97
N LEU A 84 -1.48 -6.99 -0.40
CA LEU A 84 -1.13 -6.94 1.02
C LEU A 84 -2.28 -6.38 1.86
N ARG A 85 -2.34 -6.80 3.14
CA ARG A 85 -3.23 -6.21 4.15
C ARG A 85 -2.36 -5.47 5.16
N GLN A 86 -2.36 -4.14 5.07
CA GLN A 86 -1.44 -3.27 5.79
C GLN A 86 -2.08 -2.62 7.02
N ASP A 87 -1.23 -2.09 7.91
CA ASP A 87 -1.66 -1.17 8.95
C ASP A 87 -2.27 0.09 8.32
N THR A 88 -3.45 0.50 8.78
CA THR A 88 -4.21 1.56 8.12
C THR A 88 -3.58 2.93 8.33
N TRP A 89 -2.94 3.17 9.50
CA TRP A 89 -2.29 4.43 9.77
C TRP A 89 -1.01 4.61 8.95
N GLU A 90 -0.13 3.61 8.98
CA GLU A 90 1.11 3.65 8.19
C GLU A 90 0.80 3.73 6.68
N CYS A 91 -0.21 3.01 6.21
CA CYS A 91 -0.68 3.06 4.82
C CYS A 91 -1.14 4.47 4.44
N LEU A 92 -1.97 5.12 5.27
CA LEU A 92 -2.45 6.49 5.02
C LEU A 92 -1.30 7.49 4.90
N VAL A 93 -0.36 7.48 5.84
CA VAL A 93 0.80 8.38 5.78
C VAL A 93 1.69 8.07 4.58
N SER A 94 1.86 6.78 4.25
CA SER A 94 2.65 6.34 3.09
C SER A 94 2.10 6.89 1.78
N PHE A 95 0.78 6.82 1.60
CA PHE A 95 0.16 7.35 0.39
C PHE A 95 0.01 8.87 0.39
N LEU A 96 -0.06 9.54 1.54
CA LEU A 96 0.14 11.00 1.61
C LEU A 96 1.54 11.40 1.14
N CYS A 97 2.57 10.62 1.50
CA CYS A 97 3.94 10.82 1.00
C CYS A 97 4.06 10.58 -0.51
N SER A 98 3.15 9.84 -1.14
CA SER A 98 3.24 9.48 -2.57
C SER A 98 2.89 10.61 -3.54
N SER A 99 2.29 11.71 -3.08
CA SER A 99 1.87 12.83 -3.92
C SER A 99 3.06 13.51 -4.60
N ALA A 100 3.05 13.63 -5.94
CA ALA A 100 4.06 14.32 -6.76
C ALA A 100 5.50 13.88 -6.43
N THR A 101 5.75 12.56 -6.39
CA THR A 101 7.07 12.00 -6.07
C THR A 101 7.25 10.60 -6.69
N ASN A 102 8.35 9.93 -6.39
CA ASN A 102 8.68 8.60 -6.86
C ASN A 102 8.93 7.61 -5.69
N ILE A 103 8.89 6.31 -5.97
CA ILE A 103 9.02 5.25 -4.96
C ILE A 103 10.31 5.37 -4.13
N PRO A 104 11.52 5.60 -4.69
CA PRO A 104 12.73 5.76 -3.89
C PRO A 104 12.63 6.89 -2.87
N ARG A 105 12.00 8.01 -3.25
CA ARG A 105 11.81 9.14 -2.34
C ARG A 105 10.78 8.83 -1.26
N ILE A 106 9.68 8.15 -1.58
CA ILE A 106 8.69 7.72 -0.60
C ILE A 106 9.35 6.83 0.46
N LYS A 107 10.11 5.81 0.03
CA LYS A 107 10.84 4.90 0.93
C LYS A 107 11.76 5.66 1.87
N ARG A 108 12.55 6.60 1.35
CA ARG A 108 13.46 7.44 2.16
C ARG A 108 12.70 8.29 3.14
N ASP A 109 11.68 9.03 2.69
CA ASP A 109 10.91 9.95 3.53
C ASP A 109 10.20 9.21 4.67
N LEU A 110 9.61 8.02 4.42
CA LEU A 110 8.99 7.19 5.45
C LEU A 110 10.00 6.62 6.46
N ASN A 111 11.18 6.20 6.01
CA ASN A 111 12.23 5.76 6.93
C ASN A 111 12.73 6.91 7.80
N ASN A 112 12.87 8.11 7.24
CA ASN A 112 13.21 9.30 8.02
C ASN A 112 12.14 9.68 9.05
N ILE A 113 10.85 9.54 8.70
CA ILE A 113 9.72 9.72 9.62
C ILE A 113 9.82 8.71 10.78
N ALA A 114 10.04 7.43 10.45
CA ALA A 114 10.19 6.39 11.47
C ALA A 114 11.39 6.65 12.40
N GLN A 115 12.54 7.03 11.87
CA GLN A 115 13.71 7.41 12.68
C GLN A 115 13.46 8.66 13.53
N ALA A 116 12.71 9.61 13.01
CA ALA A 116 12.47 10.88 13.71
C ALA A 116 11.43 10.77 14.82
N PHE A 117 10.39 9.97 14.64
CA PHE A 117 9.21 9.95 15.51
C PHE A 117 8.85 8.56 16.06
N GLY A 118 9.30 7.49 15.43
CA GLY A 118 8.99 6.12 15.82
C GLY A 118 9.90 5.60 16.94
N SER A 119 9.52 4.47 17.51
CA SER A 119 10.29 3.75 18.52
C SER A 119 11.27 2.78 17.86
N GLU A 120 12.43 2.60 18.45
CA GLU A 120 13.41 1.60 18.02
C GLU A 120 13.06 0.21 18.60
N LYS A 121 13.13 -0.81 17.76
CA LYS A 121 12.97 -2.20 18.15
C LYS A 121 13.90 -3.09 17.31
N GLU A 122 14.76 -3.84 17.98
CA GLU A 122 15.66 -4.83 17.33
C GLU A 122 16.49 -4.22 16.18
N GLY A 123 17.02 -2.99 16.39
CA GLY A 123 17.85 -2.29 15.40
C GLY A 123 17.07 -1.65 14.23
N VAL A 124 15.74 -1.65 14.27
CA VAL A 124 14.90 -0.97 13.29
C VAL A 124 13.93 -0.01 13.97
N HIS A 125 13.60 1.09 13.28
CA HIS A 125 12.58 2.01 13.78
C HIS A 125 11.20 1.57 13.29
N LEU A 126 10.27 1.33 14.21
CA LEU A 126 8.86 1.13 13.91
C LEU A 126 8.22 2.43 13.44
N PHE A 127 7.10 2.33 12.73
CA PHE A 127 6.37 3.52 12.32
C PHE A 127 5.75 4.21 13.56
N PRO A 128 5.77 5.57 13.65
CA PRO A 128 5.18 6.28 14.78
C PRO A 128 3.68 6.02 14.89
N GLU A 129 3.17 5.97 16.10
CA GLU A 129 1.73 5.84 16.35
C GLU A 129 0.99 7.15 16.06
N ILE A 130 -0.34 7.08 16.00
CA ILE A 130 -1.20 8.26 15.85
C ILE A 130 -0.92 9.23 17.01
N GLY A 131 -0.72 10.50 16.69
CA GLY A 131 -0.39 11.55 17.66
C GLY A 131 1.09 11.79 17.86
N GLU A 132 1.98 10.87 17.48
CA GLU A 132 3.42 11.01 17.68
C GLU A 132 4.10 11.94 16.65
N ILE A 133 3.51 12.13 15.47
CA ILE A 133 4.02 13.04 14.43
C ILE A 133 3.64 14.50 14.78
N ASN A 134 4.14 14.99 15.89
CA ASN A 134 3.68 16.22 16.55
C ASN A 134 4.50 17.49 16.22
N ASN A 135 5.47 17.42 15.30
CA ASN A 135 6.33 18.55 14.94
C ASN A 135 6.48 18.66 13.42
N VAL A 136 5.82 19.66 12.82
CA VAL A 136 5.79 19.87 11.38
C VAL A 136 7.16 20.22 10.79
N GLU A 137 8.00 20.98 11.52
CA GLU A 137 9.35 21.34 11.04
C GLU A 137 10.29 20.13 11.04
N LYS A 138 10.20 19.28 12.09
CA LYS A 138 10.93 18.01 12.13
C LYS A 138 10.47 17.10 10.99
N LEU A 139 9.16 17.08 10.70
CA LEU A 139 8.59 16.31 9.60
C LEU A 139 9.06 16.83 8.22
N ARG A 140 9.19 18.15 8.03
CA ARG A 140 9.78 18.72 6.80
C ARG A 140 11.21 18.26 6.57
N LYS A 141 12.01 18.18 7.64
CA LYS A 141 13.40 17.68 7.60
C LYS A 141 13.47 16.19 7.21
N CYS A 142 12.40 15.42 7.36
CA CYS A 142 12.32 14.05 6.87
C CYS A 142 12.24 13.93 5.33
N GLY A 143 12.11 15.07 4.62
CA GLY A 143 12.04 15.10 3.16
C GLY A 143 10.62 15.26 2.59
N THR A 144 9.62 15.34 3.45
CA THR A 144 8.20 15.38 3.06
C THR A 144 7.77 16.66 2.33
N GLY A 145 8.56 17.77 2.45
CA GLY A 145 8.28 19.02 1.77
C GLY A 145 6.90 19.59 2.13
N PHE A 146 6.09 19.96 1.13
CA PHE A 146 4.74 20.50 1.33
C PHE A 146 3.77 19.51 1.97
N ARG A 147 4.04 18.19 1.90
CA ARG A 147 3.20 17.14 2.48
C ARG A 147 3.25 17.13 4.00
N ALA A 148 4.29 17.74 4.60
CA ALA A 148 4.44 17.83 6.05
C ALA A 148 3.19 18.42 6.72
N THR A 149 2.61 19.47 6.15
CA THR A 149 1.41 20.11 6.68
C THR A 149 0.19 19.19 6.66
N TYR A 150 0.02 18.42 5.59
CA TYR A 150 -1.08 17.46 5.48
C TYR A 150 -0.91 16.29 6.45
N ILE A 151 0.28 15.69 6.50
CA ILE A 151 0.58 14.56 7.41
C ILE A 151 0.38 14.98 8.87
N HIS A 152 0.90 16.16 9.26
CA HIS A 152 0.72 16.69 10.60
C HIS A 152 -0.75 16.98 10.93
N ALA A 153 -1.50 17.58 10.00
CA ALA A 153 -2.92 17.84 10.19
C ALA A 153 -3.71 16.53 10.35
N VAL A 154 -3.45 15.55 9.50
CA VAL A 154 -4.08 14.22 9.55
C VAL A 154 -3.75 13.50 10.86
N ASN A 155 -2.49 13.58 11.34
CA ASN A 155 -2.07 13.02 12.63
C ASN A 155 -2.85 13.59 13.83
N ASN A 156 -3.32 14.84 13.74
CA ASN A 156 -4.10 15.49 14.81
C ASN A 156 -5.62 15.23 14.71
N ILE A 157 -6.12 14.81 13.54
CA ILE A 157 -7.55 14.58 13.27
C ILE A 157 -7.91 13.10 13.43
N VAL A 158 -7.04 12.21 12.90
CA VAL A 158 -7.33 10.77 12.83
C VAL A 158 -7.23 10.14 14.23
N THR A 159 -8.13 9.20 14.49
CA THR A 159 -8.13 8.36 15.70
C THR A 159 -8.14 6.89 15.31
N THR A 160 -7.72 6.01 16.22
CA THR A 160 -7.83 4.55 16.03
C THR A 160 -9.27 4.13 15.75
N SER A 161 -10.23 4.76 16.42
CA SER A 161 -11.67 4.50 16.21
C SER A 161 -12.10 4.88 14.78
N PHE A 162 -11.63 6.02 14.24
CA PHE A 162 -11.89 6.43 12.87
C PHE A 162 -11.36 5.39 11.87
N LEU A 163 -10.11 4.94 12.03
CA LEU A 163 -9.50 3.94 11.14
C LEU A 163 -10.23 2.58 11.21
N HIS A 164 -10.65 2.14 12.39
CA HIS A 164 -11.44 0.93 12.53
C HIS A 164 -12.84 1.05 11.92
N LYS A 165 -13.45 2.23 11.97
CA LYS A 165 -14.75 2.50 11.35
C LYS A 165 -14.67 2.36 9.82
N LEU A 166 -13.58 2.80 9.16
CA LEU A 166 -13.41 2.69 7.72
C LEU A 166 -13.57 1.24 7.22
N LYS A 167 -13.08 0.25 7.97
CA LYS A 167 -13.20 -1.18 7.62
C LYS A 167 -14.62 -1.73 7.65
N LYS A 168 -15.54 -1.03 8.33
CA LYS A 168 -16.95 -1.45 8.54
C LYS A 168 -17.94 -0.69 7.67
N LEU A 169 -17.56 0.47 7.16
CA LEU A 169 -18.40 1.28 6.28
C LEU A 169 -18.52 0.64 4.90
N ARG A 170 -19.54 1.01 4.14
CA ARG A 170 -19.57 0.76 2.70
C ARG A 170 -18.45 1.54 2.02
N TYR A 171 -18.00 1.08 0.88
CA TYR A 171 -16.89 1.70 0.14
C TYR A 171 -17.10 3.20 -0.09
N GLU A 172 -18.28 3.60 -0.56
CA GLU A 172 -18.60 5.00 -0.88
C GLU A 172 -18.50 5.89 0.36
N ASP A 173 -19.02 5.41 1.49
CA ASP A 173 -19.03 6.14 2.76
C ASP A 173 -17.61 6.24 3.36
N ALA A 174 -16.82 5.16 3.25
CA ALA A 174 -15.42 5.14 3.69
C ALA A 174 -14.53 6.02 2.81
N HIS A 175 -14.76 6.01 1.49
CA HIS A 175 -14.04 6.84 0.53
C HIS A 175 -14.32 8.32 0.77
N ALA A 176 -15.59 8.71 0.95
CA ALA A 176 -15.98 10.07 1.28
C ALA A 176 -15.35 10.55 2.60
N ALA A 177 -15.39 9.71 3.65
CA ALA A 177 -14.78 10.03 4.94
C ALA A 177 -13.25 10.25 4.87
N LEU A 178 -12.55 9.47 4.06
CA LEU A 178 -11.11 9.69 3.84
C LEU A 178 -10.82 10.96 3.06
N MET A 179 -11.65 11.31 2.09
CA MET A 179 -11.47 12.53 1.29
C MET A 179 -11.70 13.83 2.07
N GLU A 180 -12.33 13.78 3.24
CA GLU A 180 -12.41 14.93 4.14
C GLU A 180 -11.07 15.24 4.85
N LEU A 181 -10.12 14.30 4.83
CA LEU A 181 -8.81 14.50 5.44
C LEU A 181 -7.92 15.39 4.57
N PRO A 182 -7.14 16.33 5.17
CA PRO A 182 -6.24 17.21 4.44
C PRO A 182 -5.24 16.44 3.56
N GLY A 183 -5.18 16.77 2.27
CA GLY A 183 -4.25 16.16 1.32
C GLY A 183 -4.68 14.80 0.78
N VAL A 184 -5.81 14.25 1.20
CA VAL A 184 -6.34 12.99 0.71
C VAL A 184 -7.26 13.25 -0.49
N GLY A 185 -6.82 12.86 -1.67
CA GLY A 185 -7.64 12.84 -2.89
C GLY A 185 -8.17 11.43 -3.20
N PRO A 186 -8.97 11.27 -4.27
CA PRO A 186 -9.60 9.98 -4.62
C PRO A 186 -8.60 8.82 -4.72
N LYS A 187 -7.45 9.02 -5.37
CA LYS A 187 -6.40 7.99 -5.51
C LYS A 187 -5.84 7.54 -4.16
N ILE A 188 -5.58 8.47 -3.24
CA ILE A 188 -5.05 8.15 -1.91
C ILE A 188 -6.10 7.42 -1.10
N ALA A 189 -7.35 7.88 -1.13
CA ALA A 189 -8.47 7.20 -0.46
C ALA A 189 -8.60 5.74 -0.94
N ASP A 190 -8.58 5.52 -2.25
CA ASP A 190 -8.63 4.18 -2.84
C ASP A 190 -7.43 3.32 -2.42
N CYS A 191 -6.21 3.86 -2.40
CA CYS A 191 -5.03 3.11 -1.93
C CYS A 191 -5.19 2.65 -0.47
N VAL A 192 -5.62 3.55 0.42
CA VAL A 192 -5.81 3.22 1.84
C VAL A 192 -6.90 2.15 1.99
N LEU A 193 -8.02 2.32 1.31
CA LEU A 193 -9.14 1.39 1.38
C LEU A 193 -8.77 -0.01 0.85
N LEU A 194 -8.07 -0.06 -0.28
CA LEU A 194 -7.65 -1.31 -0.90
C LEU A 194 -6.61 -2.06 -0.08
N PHE A 195 -5.54 -1.34 0.32
CA PHE A 195 -4.36 -1.98 0.90
C PHE A 195 -4.45 -2.17 2.42
N SER A 196 -5.44 -1.54 3.10
CA SER A 196 -5.50 -1.61 4.57
C SER A 196 -6.88 -1.78 5.19
N CYS A 197 -7.95 -1.58 4.41
CA CYS A 197 -9.33 -1.62 4.93
C CYS A 197 -10.20 -2.73 4.32
N ASP A 198 -9.63 -3.63 3.52
CA ASP A 198 -10.34 -4.74 2.87
C ASP A 198 -11.45 -4.35 1.88
N HIS A 199 -11.44 -3.09 1.41
CA HIS A 199 -12.34 -2.63 0.35
C HIS A 199 -11.79 -3.04 -1.03
N LEU A 200 -11.95 -4.31 -1.39
CA LEU A 200 -11.42 -4.88 -2.63
C LEU A 200 -12.07 -4.33 -3.91
N SER A 201 -13.10 -3.51 -3.79
CA SER A 201 -13.71 -2.74 -4.89
C SER A 201 -13.01 -1.39 -5.15
N ALA A 202 -12.13 -0.95 -4.25
CA ALA A 202 -11.34 0.26 -4.45
C ALA A 202 -10.37 0.07 -5.63
N PHE A 203 -10.23 1.10 -6.46
CA PHE A 203 -9.41 1.05 -7.66
C PHE A 203 -8.59 2.34 -7.81
N PRO A 204 -7.40 2.40 -7.20
CA PRO A 204 -6.54 3.57 -7.26
C PRO A 204 -6.08 3.85 -8.69
N ILE A 205 -6.47 4.98 -9.25
CA ILE A 205 -6.04 5.42 -10.58
C ILE A 205 -5.00 6.52 -10.40
N ASP A 206 -3.75 6.18 -10.62
CA ASP A 206 -2.66 7.15 -10.76
C ASP A 206 -2.36 7.45 -12.23
N THR A 207 -1.33 8.24 -12.49
CA THR A 207 -0.93 8.64 -13.84
C THR A 207 -0.50 7.46 -14.72
N TRP A 208 0.07 6.40 -14.13
CA TRP A 208 0.48 5.20 -14.85
C TRP A 208 -0.72 4.32 -15.15
N MET A 209 -1.55 4.06 -14.15
CA MET A 209 -2.80 3.33 -14.33
C MET A 209 -3.67 3.97 -15.41
N GLN A 210 -3.74 5.31 -15.43
CA GLN A 210 -4.49 6.02 -16.46
C GLN A 210 -3.95 5.76 -17.88
N LYS A 211 -2.62 5.70 -18.05
CA LYS A 211 -1.99 5.35 -19.33
C LYS A 211 -2.36 3.92 -19.77
N VAL A 212 -2.20 2.95 -18.87
CA VAL A 212 -2.55 1.55 -19.12
C VAL A 212 -4.02 1.41 -19.51
N LEU A 213 -4.92 2.07 -18.80
CA LEU A 213 -6.35 2.03 -19.10
C LEU A 213 -6.67 2.63 -20.47
N VAL A 214 -6.04 3.74 -20.83
CA VAL A 214 -6.23 4.37 -22.15
C VAL A 214 -5.68 3.48 -23.26
N GLU A 215 -4.52 2.88 -23.08
CA GLU A 215 -3.83 2.05 -24.07
C GLU A 215 -4.58 0.73 -24.36
N HIS A 216 -4.99 0.03 -23.29
CA HIS A 216 -5.58 -1.31 -23.43
C HIS A 216 -7.11 -1.31 -23.54
N TYR A 217 -7.78 -0.26 -23.02
CA TYR A 217 -9.24 -0.23 -22.89
C TYR A 217 -9.88 1.03 -23.49
N GLY A 218 -9.07 1.94 -24.01
CA GLY A 218 -9.56 3.19 -24.60
C GLY A 218 -10.17 4.14 -23.56
N LYS A 219 -11.05 5.05 -24.02
CA LYS A 219 -11.65 6.09 -23.16
C LYS A 219 -12.82 5.56 -22.26
N THR A 220 -13.19 4.29 -22.38
CA THR A 220 -14.36 3.71 -21.70
C THR A 220 -14.07 3.10 -20.33
N TRP A 221 -12.98 3.50 -19.67
CA TRP A 221 -12.53 3.00 -18.37
C TRP A 221 -13.53 3.19 -17.21
N SER A 222 -14.57 4.01 -17.37
CA SER A 222 -15.64 4.18 -16.36
C SER A 222 -16.38 2.88 -16.00
N VAL A 223 -16.27 1.86 -16.84
CA VAL A 223 -16.90 0.53 -16.65
C VAL A 223 -16.09 -0.36 -15.68
N TRP A 224 -14.82 -0.06 -15.41
CA TRP A 224 -13.88 -0.93 -14.69
C TRP A 224 -13.91 -0.83 -13.15
N ARG A 225 -14.76 0.01 -12.58
CA ARG A 225 -14.99 0.11 -11.12
C ARG A 225 -15.45 -1.20 -10.46
N THR A 226 -15.65 -2.26 -11.20
CA THR A 226 -16.15 -3.55 -10.71
C THR A 226 -15.10 -4.65 -10.61
N CYS A 227 -13.86 -4.44 -11.02
CA CYS A 227 -12.83 -5.47 -11.00
C CYS A 227 -11.99 -5.44 -9.73
N ARG A 228 -12.33 -6.29 -8.77
CA ARG A 228 -11.84 -6.33 -7.38
C ARG A 228 -10.35 -6.62 -7.16
N LEU A 229 -9.58 -7.01 -8.17
CA LEU A 229 -8.16 -7.39 -8.02
C LEU A 229 -7.23 -6.92 -9.14
N CYS A 230 -7.76 -6.25 -10.15
CA CYS A 230 -6.96 -5.75 -11.27
C CYS A 230 -5.86 -4.79 -10.79
N THR A 231 -6.07 -4.07 -9.70
CA THR A 231 -5.16 -3.03 -9.22
C THR A 231 -3.79 -3.57 -8.81
N ALA A 232 -3.72 -4.67 -8.06
CA ALA A 232 -2.43 -5.23 -7.62
C ALA A 232 -1.64 -5.79 -8.81
N VAL A 233 -2.33 -6.34 -9.80
CA VAL A 233 -1.74 -6.86 -11.04
C VAL A 233 -1.27 -5.71 -11.92
N PHE A 234 -2.03 -4.61 -12.03
CA PHE A 234 -1.68 -3.45 -12.83
C PHE A 234 -0.55 -2.61 -12.24
N VAL A 235 -0.47 -2.47 -10.92
CA VAL A 235 0.66 -1.80 -10.25
C VAL A 235 1.98 -2.53 -10.53
N SER A 236 1.95 -3.84 -10.76
CA SER A 236 3.14 -4.62 -11.12
C SER A 236 3.58 -4.43 -12.57
N LEU A 237 2.69 -4.04 -13.47
CA LEU A 237 3.01 -3.73 -14.87
C LEU A 237 3.84 -2.46 -15.04
N GLU A 238 3.88 -1.55 -14.05
CA GLU A 238 4.73 -0.35 -14.09
C GLU A 238 6.20 -0.63 -14.38
N LYS A 239 6.70 -1.84 -14.05
CA LYS A 239 8.12 -2.18 -14.21
C LYS A 239 8.50 -2.65 -15.60
N GLU A 240 7.61 -3.31 -16.33
CA GLU A 240 7.89 -3.78 -17.70
C GLU A 240 7.61 -2.71 -18.75
N TRP A 241 6.76 -1.76 -18.45
CA TRP A 241 6.36 -0.68 -19.35
C TRP A 241 7.18 0.59 -19.09
N LYS A 242 8.51 0.42 -19.00
CA LYS A 242 9.43 1.55 -19.11
C LYS A 242 9.31 2.13 -20.51
N ILE A 243 8.39 3.07 -20.69
CA ILE A 243 8.42 4.05 -21.78
C ILE A 243 8.95 5.36 -21.23
#